data_17370651a4f93b128763ce80429a2b84
#
_entry.id   17370651a4f93b128763ce80429a2b84
#
_cell.length_a   1.000
_cell.length_b   1.000
_cell.length_c   1.000
_cell.angle_alpha   90.00
_cell.angle_beta   90.00
_cell.angle_gamma   90.00
#
_symmetry.space_group_name_H-M   'P 1'
#
loop_
_entity.id
_entity.type
_entity.pdbx_description
1 polymer ?
#
loop_
_entity_poly.entity_id
_entity_poly.type
_entity_poly.pdbx_seq_one_letter_code
_entity_poly.pdbx_strand_id
1 'polypeptide(L)'
;KMSKKPLPPAAALLAAGTLSASVFAAPVTAEGTGVGKHGDITVAVTFDAGKIQDIKIVKNAENPILAKKVFTDLKDQVVALSSTDVDLISGATFSAKGFIDAVNDAAKKAGVTLAKADKKALKKAARELPKTSNYDVVVIGAGGAGFSAAITARNAGANVVLLEKMPAVGGNSLISGAEMNVAKNWVQPKLGINDDSPELHAQD
;
A
#
# COMPACT_ATOMS: atom_id res chain seq x y z
N LYS A 1 83.83 -12.80 34.86
CA LYS A 1 82.79 -13.86 35.06
C LYS A 1 81.44 -13.20 34.99
N MET A 2 80.76 -13.30 33.86
CA MET A 2 79.42 -12.80 33.68
C MET A 2 78.41 -13.92 33.99
N SER A 3 77.62 -13.68 35.01
CA SER A 3 76.55 -14.59 35.43
C SER A 3 75.35 -14.44 34.47
N LYS A 4 74.93 -15.48 33.78
CA LYS A 4 73.70 -15.54 32.98
C LYS A 4 72.54 -15.89 33.91
N LYS A 5 71.61 -14.97 34.04
CA LYS A 5 70.30 -15.23 34.67
C LYS A 5 69.45 -16.08 33.70
N PRO A 6 68.73 -17.11 34.18
CA PRO A 6 67.78 -17.84 33.34
C PRO A 6 66.49 -17.06 33.14
N LEU A 7 65.96 -17.15 31.92
CA LEU A 7 64.60 -16.59 31.53
C LEU A 7 63.52 -17.49 32.14
N PRO A 8 62.38 -16.87 32.55
CA PRO A 8 61.23 -17.64 33.01
C PRO A 8 60.52 -18.33 31.84
N PRO A 9 59.79 -19.45 32.10
CA PRO A 9 59.07 -20.18 31.06
C PRO A 9 57.88 -19.36 30.53
N ALA A 10 57.73 -19.34 29.20
CA ALA A 10 56.63 -18.72 28.51
C ALA A 10 55.31 -19.41 28.92
N ALA A 11 54.45 -18.70 29.63
CA ALA A 11 53.09 -19.12 29.86
C ALA A 11 52.28 -18.97 28.55
N ALA A 12 51.96 -20.10 27.95
CA ALA A 12 51.07 -20.15 26.79
C ALA A 12 49.63 -19.77 27.25
N LEU A 13 49.22 -18.54 26.92
CA LEU A 13 47.84 -18.09 27.10
C LEU A 13 46.97 -18.74 26.03
N LEU A 14 46.28 -19.84 26.35
CA LEU A 14 45.21 -20.36 25.51
C LEU A 14 44.05 -19.34 25.55
N ALA A 15 43.97 -18.50 24.54
CA ALA A 15 42.77 -17.73 24.27
C ALA A 15 41.70 -18.72 23.78
N ALA A 16 40.81 -19.13 24.67
CA ALA A 16 39.58 -19.81 24.30
C ALA A 16 38.69 -18.81 23.55
N GLY A 17 38.87 -18.73 22.24
CA GLY A 17 37.96 -18.05 21.36
C GLY A 17 36.63 -18.79 21.35
N THR A 18 35.63 -18.26 22.04
CA THR A 18 34.27 -18.70 21.85
C THR A 18 33.83 -18.33 20.42
N LEU A 19 33.90 -19.29 19.52
CA LEU A 19 33.21 -19.21 18.25
C LEU A 19 31.71 -19.18 18.58
N SER A 20 31.13 -18.00 18.62
CA SER A 20 29.68 -17.84 18.51
C SER A 20 29.27 -18.34 17.12
N ALA A 21 28.95 -19.62 17.03
CA ALA A 21 28.27 -20.15 15.86
C ALA A 21 26.92 -19.39 15.76
N SER A 22 26.83 -18.48 14.83
CA SER A 22 25.57 -17.93 14.41
C SER A 22 24.75 -19.10 13.88
N VAL A 23 23.86 -19.63 14.73
CA VAL A 23 22.85 -20.59 14.28
C VAL A 23 21.95 -19.79 13.33
N PHE A 24 22.16 -19.93 12.02
CA PHE A 24 21.21 -19.47 11.03
C PHE A 24 19.95 -20.32 11.25
N ALA A 25 19.00 -19.78 12.01
CA ALA A 25 17.69 -20.38 12.11
C ALA A 25 17.10 -20.41 10.69
N ALA A 26 16.55 -21.57 10.30
CA ALA A 26 15.87 -21.72 9.02
C ALA A 26 14.76 -20.65 8.89
N PRO A 27 14.46 -20.19 7.66
CA PRO A 27 13.35 -19.27 7.43
C PRO A 27 12.06 -19.80 8.03
N VAL A 28 11.32 -18.95 8.74
CA VAL A 28 10.03 -19.28 9.38
C VAL A 28 8.93 -18.58 8.63
N THR A 29 7.87 -19.33 8.26
CA THR A 29 6.66 -18.76 7.67
C THR A 29 5.53 -18.83 8.68
N ALA A 30 4.83 -17.72 8.90
CA ALA A 30 3.66 -17.64 9.77
C ALA A 30 2.51 -16.93 9.06
N GLU A 31 1.28 -17.38 9.34
CA GLU A 31 0.08 -16.71 8.85
C GLU A 31 -0.45 -15.73 9.90
N GLY A 32 -0.81 -14.53 9.40
CA GLY A 32 -1.45 -13.51 10.20
C GLY A 32 -2.72 -12.98 9.54
N THR A 33 -3.62 -12.46 10.36
CA THR A 33 -4.92 -11.94 9.93
C THR A 33 -5.14 -10.55 10.49
N GLY A 34 -5.68 -9.66 9.64
CA GLY A 34 -6.12 -8.32 10.03
C GLY A 34 -7.44 -7.97 9.35
N VAL A 35 -8.18 -7.02 9.91
CA VAL A 35 -9.51 -6.64 9.42
C VAL A 35 -9.39 -5.51 8.41
N GLY A 36 -9.76 -5.78 7.15
CA GLY A 36 -9.85 -4.79 6.08
C GLY A 36 -11.21 -4.09 6.03
N LYS A 37 -11.52 -3.46 4.90
CA LYS A 37 -12.80 -2.76 4.70
C LYS A 37 -13.97 -3.71 4.42
N HIS A 38 -13.71 -4.78 3.67
CA HIS A 38 -14.74 -5.72 3.21
C HIS A 38 -14.61 -7.11 3.84
N GLY A 39 -13.73 -7.27 4.84
CA GLY A 39 -13.53 -8.50 5.58
C GLY A 39 -12.07 -8.76 5.94
N ASP A 40 -11.78 -9.97 6.33
CA ASP A 40 -10.45 -10.35 6.78
C ASP A 40 -9.44 -10.42 5.64
N ILE A 41 -8.25 -9.91 5.92
CA ILE A 41 -7.07 -10.06 5.07
C ILE A 41 -6.13 -11.02 5.78
N THR A 42 -5.83 -12.16 5.15
CA THR A 42 -4.88 -13.15 5.67
C THR A 42 -3.63 -13.16 4.80
N VAL A 43 -2.47 -13.08 5.43
CA VAL A 43 -1.17 -13.12 4.76
C VAL A 43 -0.30 -14.23 5.34
N ALA A 44 0.52 -14.86 4.50
CA ALA A 44 1.62 -15.72 4.92
C ALA A 44 2.94 -14.94 4.77
N VAL A 45 3.62 -14.71 5.87
CA VAL A 45 4.87 -13.94 5.92
C VAL A 45 6.03 -14.86 6.19
N THR A 46 7.05 -14.82 5.33
CA THR A 46 8.29 -15.56 5.52
C THR A 46 9.34 -14.65 6.13
N PHE A 47 9.89 -15.05 7.27
CA PHE A 47 10.93 -14.36 8.00
C PHE A 47 12.25 -15.15 7.89
N ASP A 48 13.35 -14.46 7.67
CA ASP A 48 14.70 -14.99 7.72
C ASP A 48 15.60 -14.03 8.50
N ALA A 49 16.36 -14.54 9.47
CA ALA A 49 17.19 -13.75 10.36
C ALA A 49 16.47 -12.54 10.99
N GLY A 50 15.17 -12.67 11.32
CA GLY A 50 14.33 -11.62 11.91
C GLY A 50 13.85 -10.55 10.92
N LYS A 51 14.06 -10.74 9.61
CA LYS A 51 13.61 -9.83 8.55
C LYS A 51 12.52 -10.46 7.70
N ILE A 52 11.61 -9.63 7.19
CA ILE A 52 10.60 -10.05 6.21
C ILE A 52 11.30 -10.31 4.89
N GLN A 53 11.19 -11.54 4.36
CA GLN A 53 11.69 -11.95 3.05
C GLN A 53 10.62 -11.93 1.99
N ASP A 54 9.42 -12.39 2.33
CA ASP A 54 8.29 -12.44 1.40
C ASP A 54 6.96 -12.34 2.14
N ILE A 55 5.95 -11.83 1.45
CA ILE A 55 4.57 -11.79 1.92
C ILE A 55 3.66 -12.29 0.80
N LYS A 56 2.90 -13.36 1.07
CA LYS A 56 1.87 -13.88 0.18
C LYS A 56 0.49 -13.55 0.72
N ILE A 57 -0.38 -13.05 -0.14
CA ILE A 57 -1.78 -12.84 0.20
C ILE A 57 -2.49 -14.20 0.09
N VAL A 58 -2.97 -14.72 1.21
CA VAL A 58 -3.66 -16.01 1.30
C VAL A 58 -5.15 -15.83 1.03
N LYS A 59 -5.75 -14.80 1.66
CA LYS A 59 -7.18 -14.50 1.54
C LYS A 59 -7.41 -13.01 1.68
N ASN A 60 -8.29 -12.46 0.85
CA ASN A 60 -8.84 -11.12 1.03
C ASN A 60 -10.22 -11.04 0.33
N ALA A 61 -11.07 -10.12 0.81
CA ALA A 61 -12.37 -9.78 0.21
C ALA A 61 -12.40 -8.33 -0.27
N GLU A 62 -11.23 -7.67 -0.37
CA GLU A 62 -11.10 -6.27 -0.71
C GLU A 62 -11.45 -6.01 -2.18
N ASN A 63 -11.92 -4.80 -2.48
CA ASN A 63 -12.14 -4.37 -3.85
C ASN A 63 -10.80 -4.40 -4.63
N PRO A 64 -10.68 -5.19 -5.70
CA PRO A 64 -9.40 -5.43 -6.38
C PRO A 64 -8.81 -4.17 -7.03
N ILE A 65 -9.65 -3.19 -7.40
CA ILE A 65 -9.20 -1.93 -8.03
C ILE A 65 -8.61 -1.00 -6.97
N LEU A 66 -9.33 -0.80 -5.85
CA LEU A 66 -8.93 0.13 -4.80
C LEU A 66 -7.78 -0.42 -3.94
N ALA A 67 -7.79 -1.72 -3.65
CA ALA A 67 -6.78 -2.37 -2.83
C ALA A 67 -5.54 -2.84 -3.61
N LYS A 68 -5.51 -2.69 -4.96
CA LYS A 68 -4.39 -3.14 -5.78
C LYS A 68 -3.05 -2.65 -5.23
N LYS A 69 -2.92 -1.34 -4.95
CA LYS A 69 -1.67 -0.76 -4.43
C LYS A 69 -1.31 -1.21 -3.02
N VAL A 70 -2.27 -1.68 -2.22
CA VAL A 70 -1.98 -2.28 -0.91
C VAL A 70 -1.24 -3.59 -1.11
N PHE A 71 -1.71 -4.43 -2.02
CA PHE A 71 -1.15 -5.77 -2.26
C PHE A 71 0.04 -5.78 -3.23
N THR A 72 0.40 -4.62 -3.80
CA THR A 72 1.61 -4.41 -4.60
C THR A 72 2.55 -3.44 -3.90
N ASP A 73 2.34 -2.14 -4.07
CA ASP A 73 3.28 -1.10 -3.66
C ASP A 73 3.55 -1.09 -2.14
N LEU A 74 2.48 -1.20 -1.30
CA LEU A 74 2.65 -1.22 0.15
C LEU A 74 3.31 -2.52 0.60
N LYS A 75 2.91 -3.66 0.03
CA LYS A 75 3.56 -4.95 0.29
C LYS A 75 5.06 -4.89 -0.01
N ASP A 76 5.43 -4.36 -1.18
CA ASP A 76 6.82 -4.27 -1.60
C ASP A 76 7.64 -3.34 -0.68
N GLN A 77 7.04 -2.23 -0.20
CA GLN A 77 7.66 -1.35 0.79
C GLN A 77 7.88 -2.07 2.13
N VAL A 78 6.88 -2.79 2.63
CA VAL A 78 6.96 -3.55 3.89
C VAL A 78 8.06 -4.61 3.81
N VAL A 79 8.17 -5.32 2.69
CA VAL A 79 9.24 -6.30 2.46
C VAL A 79 10.60 -5.61 2.39
N ALA A 80 10.74 -4.56 1.55
CA ALA A 80 12.01 -3.86 1.34
C ALA A 80 12.58 -3.23 2.63
N LEU A 81 11.70 -2.71 3.49
CA LEU A 81 12.08 -2.10 4.77
C LEU A 81 12.11 -3.10 5.92
N SER A 82 11.56 -4.29 5.71
CA SER A 82 11.31 -5.27 6.79
C SER A 82 10.61 -4.61 7.99
N SER A 83 9.61 -3.78 7.73
CA SER A 83 8.92 -2.96 8.72
C SER A 83 7.48 -2.70 8.32
N THR A 84 6.61 -2.60 9.32
CA THR A 84 5.21 -2.17 9.16
C THR A 84 5.00 -0.67 9.48
N ASP A 85 6.07 0.06 9.88
CA ASP A 85 6.04 1.51 10.07
C ASP A 85 6.18 2.24 8.74
N VAL A 86 5.16 2.12 7.89
CA VAL A 86 5.07 2.71 6.55
C VAL A 86 3.84 3.59 6.42
N ASP A 87 3.84 4.50 5.45
CA ASP A 87 2.67 5.34 5.20
C ASP A 87 1.56 4.54 4.51
N LEU A 88 0.32 4.73 4.97
CA LEU A 88 -0.83 4.02 4.41
C LEU A 88 -1.18 4.55 3.01
N ILE A 89 -1.74 3.68 2.18
CA ILE A 89 -2.20 4.04 0.83
C ILE A 89 -3.44 4.93 0.93
N SER A 90 -3.32 6.15 0.41
CA SER A 90 -4.46 7.07 0.33
C SER A 90 -5.60 6.47 -0.49
N GLY A 91 -6.81 6.51 0.07
CA GLY A 91 -8.02 5.95 -0.55
C GLY A 91 -8.24 4.44 -0.36
N ALA A 92 -7.25 3.74 0.19
CA ALA A 92 -7.38 2.34 0.60
C ALA A 92 -6.94 2.16 2.07
N THR A 93 -7.20 3.16 2.92
CA THR A 93 -6.68 3.24 4.29
C THR A 93 -7.08 2.04 5.16
N PHE A 94 -8.35 1.61 5.08
CA PHE A 94 -8.81 0.45 5.86
C PHE A 94 -8.17 -0.85 5.37
N SER A 95 -8.08 -1.07 4.07
CA SER A 95 -7.40 -2.24 3.49
C SER A 95 -5.91 -2.23 3.81
N ALA A 96 -5.26 -1.05 3.76
CA ALA A 96 -3.86 -0.89 4.12
C ALA A 96 -3.61 -1.19 5.61
N LYS A 97 -4.49 -0.68 6.50
CA LYS A 97 -4.42 -0.98 7.93
C LYS A 97 -4.60 -2.47 8.20
N GLY A 98 -5.63 -3.10 7.61
CA GLY A 98 -5.87 -4.53 7.75
C GLY A 98 -4.69 -5.38 7.27
N PHE A 99 -4.05 -4.99 6.15
CA PHE A 99 -2.82 -5.65 5.68
C PHE A 99 -1.66 -5.50 6.67
N ILE A 100 -1.42 -4.31 7.22
CA ILE A 100 -0.38 -4.04 8.22
C ILE A 100 -0.64 -4.85 9.50
N ASP A 101 -1.90 -4.88 9.97
CA ASP A 101 -2.30 -5.65 11.16
C ASP A 101 -2.08 -7.16 10.93
N ALA A 102 -2.37 -7.68 9.72
CA ALA A 102 -2.10 -9.06 9.34
C ALA A 102 -0.60 -9.40 9.37
N VAL A 103 0.27 -8.52 8.86
CA VAL A 103 1.72 -8.71 8.91
C VAL A 103 2.24 -8.68 10.35
N ASN A 104 1.72 -7.78 11.19
CA ASN A 104 2.08 -7.70 12.61
C ASN A 104 1.64 -8.96 13.38
N ASP A 105 0.45 -9.49 13.09
CA ASP A 105 -0.04 -10.74 13.70
C ASP A 105 0.84 -11.93 13.29
N ALA A 106 1.23 -12.02 12.02
CA ALA A 106 2.18 -13.04 11.55
C ALA A 106 3.54 -12.93 12.24
N ALA A 107 4.08 -11.71 12.38
CA ALA A 107 5.36 -11.46 13.07
C ALA A 107 5.27 -11.89 14.55
N LYS A 108 4.17 -11.55 15.24
CA LYS A 108 3.93 -11.97 16.61
C LYS A 108 3.90 -13.49 16.76
N LYS A 109 3.20 -14.19 15.86
CA LYS A 109 3.12 -15.66 15.85
C LYS A 109 4.48 -16.31 15.56
N ALA A 110 5.30 -15.67 14.71
CA ALA A 110 6.67 -16.13 14.43
C ALA A 110 7.69 -15.76 15.53
N GLY A 111 7.29 -15.00 16.55
CA GLY A 111 8.22 -14.51 17.59
C GLY A 111 9.20 -13.44 17.06
N VAL A 112 8.88 -12.77 15.94
CA VAL A 112 9.72 -11.76 15.30
C VAL A 112 9.29 -10.36 15.73
N THR A 113 10.26 -9.55 16.17
CA THR A 113 10.03 -8.12 16.45
C THR A 113 10.47 -7.30 15.25
N LEU A 114 9.52 -6.64 14.57
CA LEU A 114 9.81 -5.78 13.44
C LEU A 114 10.41 -4.44 13.90
N ALA A 115 11.46 -3.99 13.23
CA ALA A 115 12.09 -2.71 13.50
C ALA A 115 11.22 -1.54 12.97
N LYS A 116 11.42 -0.34 13.52
CA LYS A 116 10.87 0.88 12.93
C LYS A 116 11.55 1.15 11.58
N ALA A 117 10.78 1.62 10.60
CA ALA A 117 11.32 1.92 9.28
C ALA A 117 12.25 3.14 9.31
N ASP A 118 13.35 3.06 8.59
CA ASP A 118 14.09 4.28 8.22
C ASP A 118 13.36 4.99 7.07
N LYS A 119 12.45 5.88 7.44
CA LYS A 119 11.65 6.67 6.48
C LYS A 119 12.50 7.57 5.56
N LYS A 120 13.77 7.82 5.89
CA LYS A 120 14.69 8.55 5.00
C LYS A 120 15.07 7.70 3.78
N ALA A 121 15.14 6.38 3.93
CA ALA A 121 15.40 5.48 2.82
C ALA A 121 14.28 5.47 1.78
N LEU A 122 13.02 5.65 2.20
CA LEU A 122 11.85 5.71 1.31
C LEU A 122 11.81 6.98 0.45
N LYS A 123 12.25 8.12 0.96
CA LYS A 123 12.25 9.39 0.22
C LYS A 123 13.18 9.37 -1.00
N LYS A 124 14.17 8.46 -1.03
CA LYS A 124 15.11 8.33 -2.15
C LYS A 124 14.50 7.65 -3.39
N ALA A 125 13.39 6.92 -3.20
CA ALA A 125 12.68 6.25 -4.30
C ALA A 125 11.49 7.06 -4.85
N ALA A 126 11.27 8.29 -4.35
CA ALA A 126 10.26 9.18 -4.89
C ALA A 126 10.59 9.49 -6.36
N ARG A 127 9.67 9.13 -7.27
CA ARG A 127 9.79 9.41 -8.70
C ARG A 127 10.06 10.91 -8.89
N GLU A 128 11.16 11.27 -9.53
CA GLU A 128 11.41 12.64 -9.94
C GLU A 128 10.30 13.07 -10.89
N LEU A 129 9.47 14.00 -10.44
CA LEU A 129 8.47 14.64 -11.29
C LEU A 129 9.15 15.67 -12.17
N PRO A 130 8.70 15.87 -13.42
CA PRO A 130 9.20 16.96 -14.24
C PRO A 130 9.04 18.28 -13.51
N LYS A 131 10.12 19.09 -13.48
CA LYS A 131 10.19 20.34 -12.70
C LYS A 131 9.16 21.38 -13.16
N THR A 132 8.77 21.33 -14.42
CA THR A 132 7.73 22.20 -15.00
C THR A 132 7.00 21.46 -16.13
N SER A 133 5.69 21.70 -16.18
CA SER A 133 4.81 21.24 -17.27
C SER A 133 3.79 22.32 -17.53
N ASN A 134 3.54 22.65 -18.79
CA ASN A 134 2.60 23.70 -19.19
C ASN A 134 1.30 23.05 -19.67
N TYR A 135 0.20 23.41 -19.04
CA TYR A 135 -1.16 23.00 -19.40
C TYR A 135 -2.07 24.22 -19.40
N ASP A 136 -3.06 24.25 -20.30
CA ASP A 136 -4.07 25.29 -20.32
C ASP A 136 -5.10 25.08 -19.21
N VAL A 137 -5.39 23.81 -18.89
CA VAL A 137 -6.35 23.41 -17.86
C VAL A 137 -5.78 22.28 -17.00
N VAL A 138 -5.86 22.46 -15.69
CA VAL A 138 -5.55 21.42 -14.69
C VAL A 138 -6.82 21.01 -14.00
N VAL A 139 -7.22 19.74 -14.14
CA VAL A 139 -8.38 19.17 -13.45
C VAL A 139 -7.89 18.29 -12.30
N ILE A 140 -8.38 18.53 -11.10
CA ILE A 140 -8.01 17.78 -9.88
C ILE A 140 -9.19 16.90 -9.48
N GLY A 141 -8.97 15.58 -9.53
CA GLY A 141 -9.95 14.54 -9.25
C GLY A 141 -10.51 13.92 -10.54
N ALA A 142 -10.28 12.60 -10.71
CA ALA A 142 -10.72 11.84 -11.87
C ALA A 142 -11.97 10.99 -11.56
N GLY A 143 -12.96 11.58 -10.90
CA GLY A 143 -14.33 11.06 -10.81
C GLY A 143 -15.17 11.50 -12.00
N GLY A 144 -16.48 11.24 -12.00
CA GLY A 144 -17.39 11.58 -13.10
C GLY A 144 -17.32 13.06 -13.50
N ALA A 145 -17.34 13.97 -12.54
CA ALA A 145 -17.25 15.42 -12.80
C ALA A 145 -15.88 15.81 -13.41
N GLY A 146 -14.77 15.27 -12.86
CA GLY A 146 -13.45 15.58 -13.38
C GLY A 146 -13.22 15.07 -14.79
N PHE A 147 -13.70 13.87 -15.10
CA PHE A 147 -13.66 13.36 -16.49
C PHE A 147 -14.50 14.23 -17.42
N SER A 148 -15.71 14.61 -17.03
CA SER A 148 -16.56 15.47 -17.85
C SER A 148 -15.89 16.82 -18.14
N ALA A 149 -15.31 17.45 -17.12
CA ALA A 149 -14.58 18.71 -17.27
C ALA A 149 -13.35 18.57 -18.17
N ALA A 150 -12.53 17.53 -17.96
CA ALA A 150 -11.33 17.29 -18.73
C ALA A 150 -11.64 16.99 -20.22
N ILE A 151 -12.66 16.17 -20.48
CA ILE A 151 -13.09 15.83 -21.85
C ILE A 151 -13.62 17.08 -22.54
N THR A 152 -14.47 17.87 -21.87
CA THR A 152 -15.04 19.11 -22.43
C THR A 152 -13.94 20.10 -22.77
N ALA A 153 -13.00 20.35 -21.86
CA ALA A 153 -11.87 21.24 -22.13
C ALA A 153 -10.99 20.73 -23.28
N ARG A 154 -10.74 19.42 -23.33
CA ARG A 154 -9.96 18.81 -24.41
C ARG A 154 -10.66 18.94 -25.77
N ASN A 155 -11.98 18.74 -25.82
CA ASN A 155 -12.77 18.90 -27.03
C ASN A 155 -12.81 20.37 -27.52
N ALA A 156 -12.65 21.32 -26.60
CA ALA A 156 -12.48 22.75 -26.92
C ALA A 156 -11.04 23.10 -27.39
N GLY A 157 -10.13 22.13 -27.52
CA GLY A 157 -8.78 22.33 -28.00
C GLY A 157 -7.72 22.62 -26.94
N ALA A 158 -8.10 22.64 -25.65
CA ALA A 158 -7.15 22.90 -24.57
C ALA A 158 -6.16 21.73 -24.35
N ASN A 159 -4.94 22.06 -23.95
CA ASN A 159 -3.97 21.09 -23.40
C ASN A 159 -4.31 20.84 -21.93
N VAL A 160 -4.82 19.63 -21.60
CA VAL A 160 -5.41 19.31 -20.30
C VAL A 160 -4.59 18.27 -19.58
N VAL A 161 -4.35 18.48 -18.27
CA VAL A 161 -3.90 17.44 -17.35
C VAL A 161 -5.00 17.12 -16.34
N LEU A 162 -5.23 15.81 -16.13
CA LEU A 162 -6.14 15.28 -15.12
C LEU A 162 -5.32 14.59 -14.03
N LEU A 163 -5.43 15.07 -12.80
CA LEU A 163 -4.71 14.56 -11.64
C LEU A 163 -5.65 13.78 -10.72
N GLU A 164 -5.23 12.59 -10.30
CA GLU A 164 -6.00 11.76 -9.37
C GLU A 164 -5.13 11.39 -8.17
N LYS A 165 -5.67 11.57 -6.97
CA LYS A 165 -5.02 11.22 -5.70
C LYS A 165 -5.10 9.71 -5.44
N MET A 166 -6.21 9.10 -5.84
CA MET A 166 -6.50 7.69 -5.59
C MET A 166 -5.66 6.78 -6.48
N PRO A 167 -5.44 5.52 -6.09
CA PRO A 167 -4.72 4.54 -6.91
C PRO A 167 -5.42 4.19 -8.24
N ALA A 168 -6.70 4.52 -8.37
CA ALA A 168 -7.48 4.30 -9.59
C ALA A 168 -8.34 5.53 -9.89
N VAL A 169 -8.56 5.78 -11.17
CA VAL A 169 -9.50 6.80 -11.66
C VAL A 169 -10.94 6.30 -11.56
N GLY A 170 -11.93 7.20 -11.64
CA GLY A 170 -13.36 6.87 -11.66
C GLY A 170 -14.12 7.35 -10.42
N GLY A 171 -13.42 7.45 -9.28
CA GLY A 171 -14.06 7.88 -8.01
C GLY A 171 -15.25 7.01 -7.63
N ASN A 172 -16.28 7.61 -7.02
CA ASN A 172 -17.51 6.90 -6.66
C ASN A 172 -18.31 6.42 -7.88
N SER A 173 -18.14 7.04 -9.05
CA SER A 173 -18.79 6.58 -10.28
C SER A 173 -18.38 5.16 -10.68
N LEU A 174 -17.13 4.75 -10.39
CA LEU A 174 -16.64 3.40 -10.69
C LEU A 174 -17.30 2.31 -9.83
N ILE A 175 -17.76 2.66 -8.63
CA ILE A 175 -18.35 1.72 -7.66
C ILE A 175 -19.85 1.94 -7.47
N SER A 176 -20.46 2.84 -8.25
CA SER A 176 -21.90 3.04 -8.28
C SER A 176 -22.60 1.91 -9.05
N GLY A 177 -23.91 1.76 -8.85
CA GLY A 177 -24.74 0.86 -9.64
C GLY A 177 -24.96 1.31 -11.10
N ALA A 178 -24.34 2.43 -11.52
CA ALA A 178 -24.56 3.11 -12.79
C ALA A 178 -26.00 3.57 -13.02
N GLU A 179 -26.73 3.77 -11.93
CA GLU A 179 -28.07 4.34 -11.95
C GLU A 179 -27.99 5.86 -11.85
N MET A 180 -28.83 6.54 -12.62
CA MET A 180 -28.98 7.98 -12.61
C MET A 180 -30.46 8.38 -12.67
N ASN A 181 -30.91 9.15 -11.70
CA ASN A 181 -32.24 9.72 -11.70
C ASN A 181 -32.31 10.85 -12.73
N VAL A 182 -33.22 10.73 -13.69
CA VAL A 182 -33.41 11.71 -14.77
C VAL A 182 -34.89 11.91 -15.00
N ALA A 183 -35.36 13.10 -14.72
CA ALA A 183 -36.76 13.49 -15.01
C ALA A 183 -37.02 13.53 -16.52
N LYS A 184 -38.25 13.21 -16.94
CA LYS A 184 -38.70 13.20 -18.34
C LYS A 184 -37.77 12.43 -19.30
N ASN A 185 -37.21 11.31 -18.85
CA ASN A 185 -36.40 10.51 -19.75
C ASN A 185 -37.26 9.70 -20.74
N TRP A 186 -36.63 9.21 -21.81
CA TRP A 186 -37.29 8.53 -22.92
C TRP A 186 -37.87 7.13 -22.56
N VAL A 187 -37.54 6.60 -21.39
CA VAL A 187 -38.03 5.29 -20.92
C VAL A 187 -39.35 5.44 -20.19
N GLN A 188 -39.54 6.51 -19.43
CA GLN A 188 -40.73 6.75 -18.57
C GLN A 188 -42.06 6.62 -19.34
N PRO A 189 -42.25 7.24 -20.52
CA PRO A 189 -43.50 7.07 -21.26
C PRO A 189 -43.79 5.63 -21.68
N LYS A 190 -42.71 4.81 -21.91
CA LYS A 190 -42.86 3.41 -22.26
C LYS A 190 -43.34 2.54 -21.08
N LEU A 191 -43.11 3.03 -19.86
CA LEU A 191 -43.53 2.41 -18.60
C LEU A 191 -44.86 3.03 -18.08
N GLY A 192 -45.48 3.93 -18.84
CA GLY A 192 -46.73 4.60 -18.45
C GLY A 192 -46.52 5.74 -17.43
N ILE A 193 -45.30 6.16 -17.19
CA ILE A 193 -44.94 7.27 -16.30
C ILE A 193 -44.97 8.56 -17.13
N ASN A 194 -45.99 9.42 -16.94
CA ASN A 194 -46.19 10.63 -17.71
C ASN A 194 -46.27 11.92 -16.87
N ASP A 195 -46.27 11.78 -15.56
CA ASP A 195 -46.42 12.83 -14.55
C ASP A 195 -45.14 13.34 -13.93
N ASP A 196 -43.98 12.76 -14.33
CA ASP A 196 -42.69 13.22 -13.89
C ASP A 196 -42.23 14.50 -14.59
N SER A 197 -41.57 15.39 -13.88
CA SER A 197 -41.07 16.66 -14.42
C SER A 197 -39.77 17.12 -13.76
N PRO A 198 -38.94 17.97 -14.43
CA PRO A 198 -37.78 18.58 -13.81
C PRO A 198 -38.11 19.39 -12.55
N GLU A 199 -39.31 20.02 -12.55
CA GLU A 199 -39.80 20.83 -11.41
C GLU A 199 -40.16 19.95 -10.21
N LEU A 200 -40.79 18.79 -10.45
CA LEU A 200 -41.07 17.80 -9.40
C LEU A 200 -39.73 17.22 -8.85
N HIS A 201 -38.82 16.84 -9.72
CA HIS A 201 -37.51 16.32 -9.35
C HIS A 201 -36.65 17.32 -8.55
N ALA A 202 -36.90 18.63 -8.71
CA ALA A 202 -36.22 19.68 -7.95
C ALA A 202 -36.85 19.93 -6.57
N GLN A 203 -38.03 19.40 -6.30
CA GLN A 203 -38.74 19.51 -5.02
C GLN A 203 -38.40 18.36 -4.07
N ASP A 204 -37.99 17.22 -4.61
CA ASP A 204 -37.54 16.02 -3.87
C ASP A 204 -36.11 16.19 -3.31
#